data_e0168c6c111a7d383e8a110739019a37
#
_entry.id   e0168c6c111a7d383e8a110739019a37
#
_cell.length_a   1.000
_cell.length_b   1.000
_cell.length_c   1.000
_cell.angle_alpha   90.00
_cell.angle_beta   90.00
_cell.angle_gamma   90.00
#
_symmetry.space_group_name_H-M   'P 1'
#
loop_
_entity.id
_entity.type
_entity.pdbx_description
1 polymer ?
#
loop_
_entity_poly.entity_id
_entity_poly.type
_entity_poly.pdbx_seq_one_letter_code
_entity_poly.pdbx_strand_id
1 'polypeptide(L)'
;VSGFSDQYLFYGFLTKKENELDKVLKSLCNLDYSIVFFISALKINFYISKFKNYFIDRKILIAKEMTKMHEDFIREKVVSIKTLSENLKGELTVVLSEKNKEKNIQKEINESVKIEIKKMLKKYSLKDVVEFISKKEDLPKKKVYDFCLEVKKWIWKKIL
;
A
#
# COMPACT_ATOMS: atom_id res chain seq x y z
N VAL A 1 11.46 16.38 5.65
CA VAL A 1 12.52 15.64 4.95
C VAL A 1 11.96 14.48 4.13
N SER A 2 10.96 13.71 4.63
CA SER A 2 10.42 12.55 3.90
C SER A 2 9.64 12.94 2.64
N GLY A 3 8.89 14.05 2.66
CA GLY A 3 7.97 14.44 1.59
C GLY A 3 6.77 13.49 1.45
N PHE A 4 6.49 12.70 2.49
CA PHE A 4 5.34 11.81 2.58
C PHE A 4 4.12 12.54 3.17
N SER A 5 3.15 11.82 3.72
CA SER A 5 1.93 12.40 4.31
C SER A 5 2.24 13.40 5.45
N ASP A 6 1.38 14.41 5.60
CA ASP A 6 1.41 15.36 6.73
C ASP A 6 1.03 14.68 8.05
N GLN A 7 0.30 13.55 7.98
CA GLN A 7 -0.06 12.75 9.15
C GLN A 7 0.91 11.58 9.29
N TYR A 8 1.42 11.38 10.49
CA TYR A 8 2.35 10.30 10.78
C TYR A 8 2.13 9.71 12.17
N LEU A 9 2.46 8.43 12.28
CA LEU A 9 2.58 7.74 13.55
C LEU A 9 4.06 7.58 13.88
N PHE A 10 4.51 8.15 14.98
CA PHE A 10 5.81 7.82 15.53
C PHE A 10 5.69 6.57 16.41
N TYR A 11 6.20 5.45 15.90
CA TYR A 11 6.15 4.17 16.61
C TYR A 11 7.38 3.99 17.53
N GLY A 12 8.54 4.50 17.12
CA GLY A 12 9.81 4.31 17.83
C GLY A 12 10.48 2.98 17.50
N PHE A 13 10.98 2.26 18.50
CA PHE A 13 11.71 1.01 18.32
C PHE A 13 10.79 -0.19 18.16
N LEU A 14 11.08 -1.02 17.16
CA LEU A 14 10.39 -2.29 16.97
C LEU A 14 10.88 -3.37 17.94
N THR A 15 9.96 -4.24 18.34
CA THR A 15 10.30 -5.41 19.17
C THR A 15 11.27 -6.35 18.46
N LYS A 16 12.15 -7.00 19.25
CA LYS A 16 13.08 -8.00 18.72
C LYS A 16 12.47 -9.41 18.63
N LYS A 17 11.35 -9.64 19.29
CA LYS A 17 10.65 -10.92 19.29
C LYS A 17 9.82 -11.06 18.02
N GLU A 18 10.13 -12.04 17.20
CA GLU A 18 9.59 -12.19 15.84
C GLU A 18 8.05 -12.31 15.83
N ASN A 19 7.48 -13.14 16.72
CA ASN A 19 6.03 -13.33 16.78
C ASN A 19 5.27 -12.06 17.20
N GLU A 20 5.86 -11.22 18.04
CA GLU A 20 5.29 -9.93 18.45
C GLU A 20 5.46 -8.92 17.30
N LEU A 21 6.61 -8.92 16.63
CA LEU A 21 6.90 -8.07 15.49
C LEU A 21 5.87 -8.26 14.38
N ASP A 22 5.60 -9.51 13.99
CA ASP A 22 4.64 -9.82 12.93
C ASP A 22 3.22 -9.33 13.28
N LYS A 23 2.80 -9.47 14.55
CA LYS A 23 1.52 -8.92 15.02
C LYS A 23 1.47 -7.39 14.90
N VAL A 24 2.55 -6.72 15.32
CA VAL A 24 2.67 -5.27 15.25
C VAL A 24 2.64 -4.81 13.79
N LEU A 25 3.46 -5.40 12.90
CA LEU A 25 3.51 -5.00 11.50
C LEU A 25 2.16 -5.23 10.80
N LYS A 26 1.46 -6.32 11.14
CA LYS A 26 0.11 -6.61 10.63
C LYS A 26 -0.91 -5.57 11.08
N SER A 27 -0.82 -5.04 12.29
CA SER A 27 -1.71 -3.96 12.75
C SER A 27 -1.37 -2.63 12.06
N LEU A 28 -0.08 -2.32 11.93
CA LEU A 28 0.40 -1.07 11.34
C LEU A 28 0.17 -0.99 9.81
N CYS A 29 0.16 -2.13 9.10
CA CYS A 29 0.00 -2.13 7.65
C CYS A 29 -1.36 -1.58 7.19
N ASN A 30 -2.38 -1.58 8.08
CA ASN A 30 -3.72 -1.06 7.78
C ASN A 30 -3.85 0.45 7.96
N LEU A 31 -2.89 1.12 8.57
CA LEU A 31 -2.93 2.57 8.78
C LEU A 31 -2.69 3.33 7.49
N ASP A 32 -3.43 4.41 7.28
CA ASP A 32 -3.28 5.31 6.13
C ASP A 32 -2.30 6.48 6.39
N TYR A 33 -1.49 6.38 7.46
CA TYR A 33 -0.50 7.38 7.83
C TYR A 33 0.91 6.93 7.46
N SER A 34 1.83 7.89 7.37
CA SER A 34 3.27 7.59 7.41
C SER A 34 3.63 7.03 8.77
N ILE A 35 4.60 6.11 8.83
CA ILE A 35 5.03 5.47 10.08
C ILE A 35 6.52 5.64 10.24
N VAL A 36 6.94 6.12 11.41
CA VAL A 36 8.35 6.39 11.73
C VAL A 36 8.85 5.39 12.75
N PHE A 37 9.98 4.76 12.43
CA PHE A 37 10.67 3.80 13.28
C PHE A 37 12.11 4.23 13.55
N PHE A 38 12.63 3.84 14.70
CA PHE A 38 14.07 3.79 14.96
C PHE A 38 14.57 2.36 14.85
N ILE A 39 15.59 2.16 14.03
CA ILE A 39 16.13 0.84 13.72
C ILE A 39 17.65 0.87 13.82
N SER A 40 18.23 -0.08 14.57
CA SER A 40 19.69 -0.28 14.56
C SER A 40 20.16 -0.64 13.15
N ALA A 41 21.22 0.00 12.68
CA ALA A 41 21.83 -0.25 11.38
C ALA A 41 22.17 -1.73 11.16
N LEU A 42 22.63 -2.44 12.21
CA LEU A 42 22.95 -3.87 12.16
C LEU A 42 21.74 -4.77 11.85
N LYS A 43 20.53 -4.29 12.08
CA LYS A 43 19.27 -5.06 11.90
C LYS A 43 18.42 -4.56 10.73
N ILE A 44 18.85 -3.55 10.03
CA ILE A 44 18.05 -2.92 8.99
C ILE A 44 17.61 -3.91 7.90
N ASN A 45 18.50 -4.78 7.45
CA ASN A 45 18.20 -5.76 6.41
C ASN A 45 17.16 -6.80 6.85
N PHE A 46 17.18 -7.20 8.12
CA PHE A 46 16.12 -8.04 8.71
C PHE A 46 14.76 -7.32 8.66
N TYR A 47 14.69 -6.07 9.08
CA TYR A 47 13.43 -5.32 9.06
C TYR A 47 12.96 -5.00 7.62
N ILE A 48 13.88 -4.73 6.69
CA ILE A 48 13.54 -4.56 5.26
C ILE A 48 12.83 -5.81 4.73
N SER A 49 13.33 -7.01 5.05
CA SER A 49 12.68 -8.25 4.62
C SER A 49 11.26 -8.40 5.18
N LYS A 50 11.06 -8.05 6.44
CA LYS A 50 9.73 -8.01 7.08
C LYS A 50 8.84 -6.95 6.45
N PHE A 51 9.33 -5.74 6.19
CA PHE A 51 8.57 -4.67 5.55
C PHE A 51 8.07 -5.06 4.16
N LYS A 52 8.85 -5.81 3.39
CA LYS A 52 8.42 -6.33 2.07
C LYS A 52 7.20 -7.23 2.16
N ASN A 53 6.99 -7.91 3.27
CA ASN A 53 5.82 -8.79 3.45
C ASN A 53 4.55 -8.00 3.83
N TYR A 54 4.67 -6.89 4.55
CA TYR A 54 3.51 -6.18 5.11
C TYR A 54 3.21 -4.83 4.45
N PHE A 55 4.21 -4.17 3.83
CA PHE A 55 4.12 -2.79 3.33
C PHE A 55 4.50 -2.67 1.84
N ILE A 56 4.16 -3.66 1.04
CA ILE A 56 4.55 -3.78 -0.37
C ILE A 56 4.13 -2.58 -1.24
N ASP A 57 3.06 -1.89 -0.86
CA ASP A 57 2.46 -0.75 -1.56
C ASP A 57 2.99 0.61 -1.08
N ARG A 58 3.94 0.62 -0.13
CA ARG A 58 4.49 1.85 0.44
C ARG A 58 5.87 2.19 -0.12
N LYS A 59 6.24 3.45 0.04
CA LYS A 59 7.62 3.92 -0.12
C LYS A 59 8.33 3.86 1.24
N ILE A 60 9.65 3.74 1.20
CA ILE A 60 10.51 3.77 2.37
C ILE A 60 11.55 4.87 2.22
N LEU A 61 11.74 5.62 3.28
CA LEU A 61 12.89 6.51 3.48
C LEU A 61 13.71 5.95 4.62
N ILE A 62 15.01 5.79 4.41
CA ILE A 62 15.98 5.47 5.45
C ILE A 62 16.91 6.66 5.57
N ALA A 63 16.90 7.29 6.73
CA ALA A 63 17.76 8.42 7.06
C ALA A 63 18.85 7.97 8.02
N LYS A 64 20.08 8.23 7.63
CA LYS A 64 21.27 7.94 8.41
C LYS A 64 21.85 9.25 8.94
N GLU A 65 22.26 9.27 10.20
CA GLU A 65 22.98 10.38 10.84
C GLU A 65 22.38 11.77 10.59
N MET A 66 21.04 11.86 10.70
CA MET A 66 20.31 13.11 10.51
C MET A 66 20.95 14.25 11.33
N THR A 67 21.07 15.41 10.70
CA THR A 67 21.70 16.62 11.26
C THR A 67 23.20 16.53 11.54
N LYS A 68 23.89 15.49 11.07
CA LYS A 68 25.32 15.33 11.20
C LYS A 68 26.05 15.50 9.87
N MET A 69 27.39 15.56 9.91
CA MET A 69 28.25 15.78 8.73
C MET A 69 28.09 14.69 7.65
N HIS A 70 27.72 13.45 8.02
CA HIS A 70 27.54 12.31 7.12
C HIS A 70 26.08 11.91 6.97
N GLU A 71 25.19 12.91 6.94
CA GLU A 71 23.76 12.68 6.69
C GLU A 71 23.57 12.08 5.30
N ASP A 72 22.78 11.00 5.23
CA ASP A 72 22.45 10.32 3.99
C ASP A 72 21.01 9.81 3.99
N PHE A 73 20.37 9.82 2.80
CA PHE A 73 18.97 9.45 2.64
C PHE A 73 18.78 8.47 1.48
N ILE A 74 18.22 7.31 1.79
CA ILE A 74 17.82 6.32 0.79
C ILE A 74 16.30 6.38 0.65
N ARG A 75 15.81 6.64 -0.57
CA ARG A 75 14.38 6.68 -0.90
C ARG A 75 14.06 5.68 -1.98
N GLU A 76 13.18 4.72 -1.67
CA GLU A 76 12.82 3.64 -2.57
C GLU A 76 11.37 3.18 -2.35
N LYS A 77 10.86 2.32 -3.23
CA LYS A 77 9.66 1.54 -2.93
C LYS A 77 10.05 0.37 -2.02
N VAL A 78 9.22 0.05 -1.03
CA VAL A 78 9.51 -1.09 -0.13
C VAL A 78 9.75 -2.39 -0.91
N VAL A 79 9.02 -2.61 -1.99
CA VAL A 79 9.16 -3.81 -2.82
C VAL A 79 10.51 -3.90 -3.53
N SER A 80 11.11 -2.78 -3.93
CA SER A 80 12.32 -2.72 -4.76
C SER A 80 13.60 -2.44 -3.98
N ILE A 81 13.51 -2.00 -2.71
CA ILE A 81 14.70 -1.69 -1.92
C ILE A 81 15.64 -2.90 -1.82
N LYS A 82 16.91 -2.66 -2.12
CA LYS A 82 17.95 -3.66 -2.03
C LYS A 82 18.46 -3.79 -0.59
N THR A 83 19.16 -4.87 -0.32
CA THR A 83 19.93 -5.07 0.91
C THR A 83 20.99 -3.95 1.03
N LEU A 84 21.06 -3.33 2.19
CA LEU A 84 22.02 -2.29 2.49
C LEU A 84 23.36 -2.91 2.92
N SER A 85 24.43 -2.12 2.80
CA SER A 85 25.77 -2.53 3.22
C SER A 85 25.79 -2.95 4.69
N GLU A 86 26.52 -4.03 5.01
CA GLU A 86 26.71 -4.52 6.39
C GLU A 86 27.56 -3.60 7.27
N ASN A 87 28.29 -2.65 6.64
CA ASN A 87 29.15 -1.71 7.36
C ASN A 87 28.41 -0.50 7.95
N LEU A 88 27.09 -0.47 7.86
CA LEU A 88 26.29 0.59 8.48
C LEU A 88 26.36 0.50 10.01
N LYS A 89 26.66 1.63 10.65
CA LYS A 89 26.74 1.76 12.12
C LYS A 89 25.71 2.77 12.62
N GLY A 90 25.35 2.65 13.89
CA GLY A 90 24.47 3.60 14.56
C GLY A 90 22.99 3.25 14.42
N GLU A 91 22.15 4.26 14.60
CA GLU A 91 20.70 4.17 14.50
C GLU A 91 20.21 4.87 13.25
N LEU A 92 19.21 4.28 12.63
CA LEU A 92 18.57 4.78 11.41
C LEU A 92 17.14 5.22 11.76
N THR A 93 16.75 6.36 11.21
CA THR A 93 15.35 6.75 11.19
C THR A 93 14.74 6.21 9.90
N VAL A 94 13.76 5.33 10.04
CA VAL A 94 13.06 4.72 8.92
C VAL A 94 11.64 5.25 8.86
N VAL A 95 11.24 5.79 7.71
CA VAL A 95 9.89 6.28 7.48
C VAL A 95 9.25 5.46 6.36
N LEU A 96 8.13 4.81 6.67
CA LEU A 96 7.26 4.23 5.66
C LEU A 96 6.20 5.27 5.29
N SER A 97 5.96 5.47 4.00
CA SER A 97 4.90 6.37 3.53
C SER A 97 3.53 5.83 3.92
N GLU A 98 2.50 6.66 3.78
CA GLU A 98 1.11 6.22 3.71
C GLU A 98 0.92 5.18 2.59
N LYS A 99 -0.19 4.45 2.63
CA LYS A 99 -0.54 3.51 1.55
C LYS A 99 -0.64 4.25 0.22
N ASN A 100 -0.07 3.65 -0.82
CA ASN A 100 -0.23 4.19 -2.16
C ASN A 100 -1.68 3.94 -2.63
N LYS A 101 -2.52 4.98 -2.54
CA LYS A 101 -3.91 4.95 -3.00
C LYS A 101 -4.03 4.72 -4.52
N GLU A 102 -2.97 5.01 -5.29
CA GLU A 102 -2.97 4.76 -6.73
C GLU A 102 -2.99 3.25 -7.08
N LYS A 103 -2.48 2.37 -6.21
CA LYS A 103 -2.61 0.91 -6.43
C LYS A 103 -4.03 0.39 -6.21
N ASN A 104 -4.86 1.05 -5.41
CA ASN A 104 -6.29 0.72 -5.34
C ASN A 104 -7.03 1.11 -6.63
N ILE A 105 -6.48 2.04 -7.42
CA ILE A 105 -7.00 2.39 -8.76
C ILE A 105 -6.61 1.32 -9.79
N GLN A 106 -5.56 0.53 -9.54
CA GLN A 106 -5.05 -0.52 -10.44
C GLN A 106 -5.50 -1.94 -10.11
N LYS A 107 -6.34 -2.18 -9.09
CA LYS A 107 -7.06 -3.46 -9.00
C LYS A 107 -7.89 -3.60 -10.28
N GLU A 108 -7.39 -4.36 -11.24
CA GLU A 108 -8.15 -4.64 -12.46
C GLU A 108 -9.40 -5.44 -12.11
N ILE A 109 -10.51 -5.12 -12.80
CA ILE A 109 -11.71 -5.91 -12.69
C ILE A 109 -11.40 -7.25 -13.38
N ASN A 110 -11.19 -8.30 -12.60
CA ASN A 110 -10.89 -9.62 -13.13
C ASN A 110 -12.09 -10.20 -13.90
N GLU A 111 -11.88 -11.21 -14.74
CA GLU A 111 -12.91 -11.75 -15.62
C GLU A 111 -14.14 -12.30 -14.86
N SER A 112 -13.93 -12.88 -13.67
CA SER A 112 -15.05 -13.36 -12.85
C SER A 112 -15.97 -12.23 -12.40
N VAL A 113 -15.41 -11.11 -11.96
CA VAL A 113 -16.15 -9.91 -11.56
C VAL A 113 -16.83 -9.25 -12.76
N LYS A 114 -16.19 -9.21 -13.93
CA LYS A 114 -16.82 -8.72 -15.18
C LYS A 114 -18.07 -9.52 -15.54
N ILE A 115 -18.02 -10.84 -15.40
CA ILE A 115 -19.16 -11.73 -15.65
C ILE A 115 -20.28 -11.45 -14.62
N GLU A 116 -19.94 -11.31 -13.35
CA GLU A 116 -20.88 -11.01 -12.28
C GLU A 116 -21.60 -9.66 -12.53
N ILE A 117 -20.84 -8.60 -12.86
CA ILE A 117 -21.39 -7.30 -13.21
C ILE A 117 -22.38 -7.41 -14.38
N LYS A 118 -22.02 -8.12 -15.46
CA LYS A 118 -22.92 -8.32 -16.62
C LYS A 118 -24.22 -9.03 -16.24
N LYS A 119 -24.18 -10.02 -15.33
CA LYS A 119 -25.36 -10.71 -14.83
C LYS A 119 -26.24 -9.79 -13.97
N MET A 120 -25.60 -9.02 -13.08
CA MET A 120 -26.31 -8.13 -12.17
C MET A 120 -26.99 -6.95 -12.89
N LEU A 121 -26.33 -6.38 -13.91
CA LEU A 121 -26.92 -5.27 -14.70
C LEU A 121 -28.20 -5.63 -15.46
N LYS A 122 -28.52 -6.92 -15.61
CA LYS A 122 -29.80 -7.39 -16.18
C LYS A 122 -30.96 -7.29 -15.18
N LYS A 123 -30.69 -7.26 -13.88
CA LYS A 123 -31.68 -7.36 -12.81
C LYS A 123 -31.73 -6.13 -11.89
N TYR A 124 -30.62 -5.41 -11.76
CA TYR A 124 -30.45 -4.35 -10.78
C TYR A 124 -30.05 -3.03 -11.43
N SER A 125 -30.28 -1.94 -10.72
CA SER A 125 -29.86 -0.62 -11.19
C SER A 125 -28.33 -0.49 -11.25
N LEU A 126 -27.83 0.39 -12.13
CA LEU A 126 -26.39 0.65 -12.24
C LEU A 126 -25.79 1.09 -10.89
N LYS A 127 -26.52 1.92 -10.15
CA LYS A 127 -26.06 2.44 -8.84
C LYS A 127 -25.91 1.31 -7.82
N ASP A 128 -26.87 0.40 -7.75
CA ASP A 128 -26.84 -0.73 -6.81
C ASP A 128 -25.70 -1.69 -7.13
N VAL A 129 -25.50 -2.00 -8.43
CA VAL A 129 -24.40 -2.86 -8.89
C VAL A 129 -23.05 -2.25 -8.55
N VAL A 130 -22.87 -0.96 -8.77
CA VAL A 130 -21.62 -0.26 -8.44
C VAL A 130 -21.35 -0.30 -6.95
N GLU A 131 -22.37 -0.03 -6.13
CA GLU A 131 -22.19 -0.03 -4.68
C GLU A 131 -21.88 -1.42 -4.13
N PHE A 132 -22.60 -2.44 -4.59
CA PHE A 132 -22.40 -3.82 -4.17
C PHE A 132 -21.02 -4.35 -4.55
N ILE A 133 -20.64 -4.25 -5.83
CA ILE A 133 -19.35 -4.76 -6.34
C ILE A 133 -18.18 -4.02 -5.73
N SER A 134 -18.29 -2.70 -5.58
CA SER A 134 -17.22 -1.90 -4.98
C SER A 134 -16.94 -2.30 -3.53
N LYS A 135 -17.99 -2.60 -2.75
CA LYS A 135 -17.84 -3.07 -1.37
C LYS A 135 -17.32 -4.51 -1.29
N LYS A 136 -17.87 -5.39 -2.13
CA LYS A 136 -17.53 -6.82 -2.12
C LYS A 136 -16.08 -7.07 -2.52
N GLU A 137 -15.63 -6.43 -3.60
CA GLU A 137 -14.32 -6.67 -4.21
C GLU A 137 -13.27 -5.62 -3.80
N ASP A 138 -13.63 -4.68 -2.93
CA ASP A 138 -12.76 -3.56 -2.52
C ASP A 138 -12.18 -2.82 -3.74
N LEU A 139 -13.08 -2.48 -4.69
CA LEU A 139 -12.75 -1.77 -5.92
C LEU A 139 -13.21 -0.31 -5.86
N PRO A 140 -12.47 0.64 -6.48
CA PRO A 140 -12.89 2.03 -6.58
C PRO A 140 -14.24 2.16 -7.30
N LYS A 141 -15.21 2.83 -6.68
CA LYS A 141 -16.56 3.04 -7.26
C LYS A 141 -16.51 3.58 -8.69
N LYS A 142 -15.61 4.53 -8.95
CA LYS A 142 -15.43 5.12 -10.29
C LYS A 142 -15.10 4.06 -11.34
N LYS A 143 -14.16 3.17 -11.05
CA LYS A 143 -13.72 2.11 -11.98
C LYS A 143 -14.83 1.11 -12.28
N VAL A 144 -15.58 0.68 -11.24
CA VAL A 144 -16.74 -0.20 -11.42
C VAL A 144 -17.83 0.51 -12.22
N TYR A 145 -18.07 1.79 -11.96
CA TYR A 145 -19.05 2.61 -12.68
C TYR A 145 -18.72 2.74 -14.17
N ASP A 146 -17.47 3.08 -14.50
CA ASP A 146 -17.00 3.22 -15.89
C ASP A 146 -17.20 1.91 -16.66
N PHE A 147 -16.83 0.78 -16.06
CA PHE A 147 -17.06 -0.55 -16.67
C PHE A 147 -18.56 -0.87 -16.83
N CYS A 148 -19.39 -0.55 -15.85
CA CYS A 148 -20.86 -0.74 -15.96
C CYS A 148 -21.45 0.09 -17.11
N LEU A 149 -20.95 1.30 -17.34
CA LEU A 149 -21.37 2.13 -18.47
C LEU A 149 -20.97 1.52 -19.81
N GLU A 150 -19.75 0.99 -19.94
CA GLU A 150 -19.29 0.30 -21.15
C GLU A 150 -20.19 -0.90 -21.47
N VAL A 151 -20.48 -1.72 -20.45
CA VAL A 151 -21.36 -2.89 -20.60
C VAL A 151 -22.77 -2.47 -21.06
N LYS A 152 -23.34 -1.41 -20.47
CA LYS A 152 -24.64 -0.89 -20.90
C LYS A 152 -24.62 -0.39 -22.34
N LYS A 153 -23.63 0.39 -22.73
CA LYS A 153 -23.47 0.87 -24.13
C LYS A 153 -23.38 -0.30 -25.11
N TRP A 154 -22.67 -1.37 -24.76
CA TRP A 154 -22.56 -2.57 -25.61
C TRP A 154 -23.88 -3.33 -25.73
N ILE A 155 -24.66 -3.44 -24.64
CA ILE A 155 -25.99 -4.07 -24.66
C ILE A 155 -26.96 -3.29 -25.56
N TRP A 156 -26.97 -1.95 -25.47
CA TRP A 156 -27.81 -1.09 -26.32
C TRP A 156 -27.47 -1.18 -27.81
N LYS A 157 -26.17 -1.30 -28.15
CA LYS A 157 -25.73 -1.49 -29.55
C LYS A 157 -26.13 -2.83 -30.15
N LYS A 158 -26.47 -3.83 -29.36
CA LYS A 158 -26.87 -5.16 -29.83
C LYS A 158 -28.38 -5.32 -30.01
N ILE A 159 -29.16 -4.36 -29.53
CA ILE A 159 -30.64 -4.38 -29.56
C ILE A 159 -31.18 -3.48 -30.71
N LEU A 160 -30.32 -2.64 -31.27
CA LEU A 160 -30.58 -1.87 -32.48
C LEU A 160 -30.01 -2.59 -33.72
#